data_6ad2d6fad975816aeb7bfc041eceac20
#
_entry.id   6ad2d6fad975816aeb7bfc041eceac20
#
_cell.length_a   1.000
_cell.length_b   1.000
_cell.length_c   1.000
_cell.angle_alpha   90.00
_cell.angle_beta   90.00
_cell.angle_gamma   90.00
#
_symmetry.space_group_name_H-M   'P 1'
#
loop_
_entity.id
_entity.type
_entity.pdbx_description
1 polymer ?
#
loop_
_entity_poly.entity_id
_entity_poly.type
_entity_poly.pdbx_seq_one_letter_code
_entity_poly.pdbx_strand_id
1 'polypeptide(L)'
;MINIKKVRKAEKLLGNIYGGFILSVQTYGFFVEISELNVEGLVHVSTLNNDWYEYRSRQNLLIGRKSKKSYKVGDAIEVKIIKVDILKYQIDLELI
;
A
#
# COMPACT_ATOMS: atom_id res chain seq x y z
N MET A 1 12.79 3.11 6.37
CA MET A 1 12.52 4.56 6.42
C MET A 1 12.66 5.16 5.03
N ILE A 2 11.71 5.98 4.60
CA ILE A 2 11.71 6.58 3.26
C ILE A 2 12.66 7.78 3.24
N ASN A 3 13.57 7.79 2.26
CA ASN A 3 14.48 8.91 2.07
C ASN A 3 13.74 10.07 1.41
N ILE A 4 14.00 11.32 1.85
CA ILE A 4 13.32 12.52 1.33
C ILE A 4 13.50 12.69 -0.18
N LYS A 5 14.66 12.34 -0.73
CA LYS A 5 14.93 12.41 -2.17
C LYS A 5 14.03 11.45 -2.94
N LYS A 6 13.79 10.27 -2.41
CA LYS A 6 12.89 9.28 -3.02
C LYS A 6 11.44 9.74 -2.98
N VAL A 7 11.01 10.35 -1.88
CA VAL A 7 9.66 10.90 -1.74
C VAL A 7 9.44 12.03 -2.75
N ARG A 8 10.39 12.95 -2.90
CA ARG A 8 10.31 14.03 -3.88
C ARG A 8 10.27 13.51 -5.32
N LYS A 9 11.03 12.47 -5.61
CA LYS A 9 11.01 11.82 -6.91
C LYS A 9 9.63 11.20 -7.17
N ALA A 10 9.01 10.60 -6.15
CA ALA A 10 7.69 9.99 -6.26
C ALA A 10 6.59 11.01 -6.54
N GLU A 11 6.73 12.27 -6.12
CA GLU A 11 5.77 13.34 -6.45
C GLU A 11 5.53 13.47 -7.94
N LYS A 12 6.58 13.31 -8.74
CA LYS A 12 6.51 13.41 -10.20
C LYS A 12 5.78 12.20 -10.82
N LEU A 13 5.55 11.18 -10.01
CA LEU A 13 4.97 9.91 -10.44
C LEU A 13 3.52 9.74 -9.96
N LEU A 14 2.92 10.81 -9.41
CA LEU A 14 1.51 10.81 -9.02
C LEU A 14 0.62 10.36 -10.17
N GLY A 15 -0.28 9.43 -9.87
CA GLY A 15 -1.20 8.88 -10.87
C GLY A 15 -0.65 7.70 -11.65
N ASN A 16 0.64 7.40 -11.55
CA ASN A 16 1.24 6.26 -12.21
C ASN A 16 0.96 4.96 -11.44
N ILE A 17 0.90 3.86 -12.18
CA ILE A 17 0.62 2.52 -11.63
C ILE A 17 1.91 1.71 -11.64
N TYR A 18 2.17 1.02 -10.53
CA TYR A 18 3.34 0.18 -10.35
C TYR A 18 2.97 -1.15 -9.71
N GLY A 19 3.75 -2.16 -10.00
CA GLY A 19 3.70 -3.42 -9.28
C GLY A 19 4.53 -3.34 -8.00
N GLY A 20 4.07 -4.02 -6.96
CA GLY A 20 4.77 -4.06 -5.68
C GLY A 20 4.44 -5.30 -4.87
N PHE A 21 5.04 -5.38 -3.68
CA PHE A 21 4.84 -6.49 -2.76
C PHE A 21 4.40 -5.96 -1.40
N ILE A 22 3.50 -6.68 -0.74
CA ILE A 22 3.06 -6.34 0.60
C ILE A 22 4.20 -6.67 1.58
N LEU A 23 4.68 -5.63 2.29
CA LEU A 23 5.74 -5.77 3.29
C LEU A 23 5.19 -6.11 4.66
N SER A 24 4.10 -5.47 5.06
CA SER A 24 3.47 -5.70 6.36
C SER A 24 1.99 -5.38 6.28
N VAL A 25 1.21 -6.07 7.12
CA VAL A 25 -0.24 -5.88 7.20
C VAL A 25 -0.58 -5.36 8.59
N GLN A 26 -1.40 -4.31 8.65
CA GLN A 26 -1.86 -3.67 9.88
C GLN A 26 -3.38 -3.57 9.88
N THR A 27 -3.94 -3.19 11.02
CA THR A 27 -5.39 -3.01 11.15
C THR A 27 -5.95 -1.92 10.24
N TYR A 28 -5.12 -0.91 9.91
CA TYR A 28 -5.52 0.24 9.09
C TYR A 28 -5.16 0.11 7.61
N GLY A 29 -4.48 -0.97 7.23
CA GLY A 29 -4.07 -1.19 5.84
C GLY A 29 -2.81 -2.01 5.75
N PHE A 30 -2.08 -1.86 4.65
CA PHE A 30 -0.82 -2.58 4.47
C PHE A 30 0.21 -1.72 3.75
N PHE A 31 1.48 -1.98 4.08
CA PHE A 31 2.61 -1.31 3.44
C PHE A 31 3.07 -2.13 2.24
N VAL A 32 3.39 -1.42 1.17
CA VAL A 32 3.80 -2.02 -0.11
C VAL A 32 5.14 -1.46 -0.52
N GLU A 33 6.04 -2.32 -0.94
CA GLU A 33 7.29 -1.92 -1.56
C GLU A 33 7.13 -1.88 -3.08
N ILE A 34 7.44 -0.73 -3.67
CA ILE A 34 7.51 -0.58 -5.12
C ILE A 34 8.98 -0.75 -5.51
N SER A 35 9.35 -1.96 -5.93
CA SER A 35 10.74 -2.33 -6.24
C SER A 35 11.36 -1.45 -7.31
N GLU A 36 10.60 -1.13 -8.35
CA GLU A 36 11.04 -0.31 -9.45
C GLU A 36 11.52 1.08 -9.02
N LEU A 37 10.86 1.66 -8.01
CA LEU A 37 11.19 2.97 -7.46
C LEU A 37 12.00 2.89 -6.17
N ASN A 38 12.13 1.70 -5.61
CA ASN A 38 12.78 1.46 -4.32
C ASN A 38 12.19 2.35 -3.22
N VAL A 39 10.86 2.43 -3.17
CA VAL A 39 10.11 3.19 -2.16
C VAL A 39 9.03 2.32 -1.53
N GLU A 40 8.58 2.73 -0.35
CA GLU A 40 7.49 2.09 0.37
C GLU A 40 6.31 3.04 0.46
N GLY A 41 5.10 2.50 0.36
CA GLY A 41 3.88 3.27 0.49
C GLY A 41 2.82 2.51 1.27
N LEU A 42 1.80 3.23 1.69
CA LEU A 42 0.68 2.67 2.45
C LEU A 42 -0.57 2.61 1.60
N VAL A 43 -1.19 1.43 1.53
CA VAL A 43 -2.55 1.26 1.04
C VAL A 43 -3.47 1.25 2.26
N HIS A 44 -4.21 2.34 2.47
CA HIS A 44 -5.11 2.46 3.60
C HIS A 44 -6.41 1.68 3.34
N VAL A 45 -6.94 1.02 4.37
CA VAL A 45 -8.15 0.22 4.25
C VAL A 45 -9.35 1.04 3.78
N SER A 46 -9.37 2.34 4.04
CA SER A 46 -10.43 3.24 3.54
C SER A 46 -10.48 3.34 2.02
N THR A 47 -9.38 3.03 1.31
CA THR A 47 -9.36 3.00 -0.15
C THR A 47 -9.91 1.69 -0.71
N LEU A 48 -10.07 0.68 0.13
CA LEU A 48 -10.60 -0.62 -0.21
C LEU A 48 -12.11 -0.65 0.10
N ASN A 49 -12.85 0.24 -0.53
CA ASN A 49 -14.26 0.51 -0.18
C ASN A 49 -15.27 -0.47 -0.79
N ASN A 50 -14.80 -1.51 -1.45
CA ASN A 50 -15.65 -2.52 -2.07
C ASN A 50 -16.09 -3.63 -1.10
N ASP A 51 -15.55 -3.64 0.12
CA ASP A 51 -15.84 -4.68 1.11
C ASP A 51 -15.44 -4.21 2.50
N TRP A 52 -15.85 -4.97 3.52
CA TRP A 52 -15.36 -4.83 4.88
C TRP A 52 -14.17 -5.76 5.07
N TYR A 53 -13.02 -5.20 5.45
CA TYR A 53 -11.78 -5.96 5.63
C TYR A 53 -11.52 -6.18 7.11
N GLU A 54 -11.24 -7.43 7.46
CA GLU A 54 -10.94 -7.86 8.82
C GLU A 54 -9.44 -8.19 8.92
N TYR A 55 -8.78 -7.63 9.94
CA TYR A 55 -7.40 -7.95 10.23
C TYR A 55 -7.30 -9.23 11.05
N ARG A 56 -6.53 -10.19 10.55
CA ARG A 56 -6.29 -11.45 11.25
C ARG A 56 -4.83 -11.51 11.67
N SER A 57 -4.58 -11.21 12.96
CA SER A 57 -3.23 -11.08 13.49
C SER A 57 -2.44 -12.39 13.45
N ARG A 58 -3.09 -13.52 13.66
CA ARG A 58 -2.41 -14.83 13.62
C ARG A 58 -1.88 -15.18 12.24
N GLN A 59 -2.62 -14.81 11.21
CA GLN A 59 -2.27 -15.07 9.82
C GLN A 59 -1.57 -13.89 9.16
N ASN A 60 -1.54 -12.74 9.86
CA ASN A 60 -0.94 -11.51 9.39
C ASN A 60 -1.49 -11.10 8.02
N LEU A 61 -2.83 -11.05 7.91
CA LEU A 61 -3.52 -10.72 6.68
C LEU A 61 -4.78 -9.88 6.94
N LEU A 62 -5.23 -9.20 5.87
CA LEU A 62 -6.55 -8.58 5.80
C LEU A 62 -7.42 -9.41 4.87
N ILE A 63 -8.63 -9.72 5.28
CA ILE A 63 -9.57 -10.50 4.48
C ILE A 63 -10.91 -9.78 4.35
N GLY A 64 -11.43 -9.72 3.13
CA GLY A 64 -12.75 -9.16 2.85
C GLY A 64 -13.86 -10.13 3.26
N ARG A 65 -14.86 -9.62 3.95
CA ARG A 65 -15.96 -10.46 4.44
C ARG A 65 -16.82 -11.06 3.33
N LYS A 66 -17.10 -10.28 2.30
CA LYS A 66 -17.96 -10.70 1.19
C LYS A 66 -17.17 -11.37 0.06
N SER A 67 -16.14 -10.67 -0.41
CA SER A 67 -15.35 -11.13 -1.56
C SER A 67 -14.40 -12.27 -1.23
N LYS A 68 -14.07 -12.44 0.05
CA LYS A 68 -13.06 -13.40 0.53
C LYS A 68 -11.66 -13.13 -0.01
N LYS A 69 -11.44 -11.97 -0.62
CA LYS A 69 -10.09 -11.56 -1.02
C LYS A 69 -9.24 -11.29 0.21
N SER A 70 -8.03 -11.80 0.19
CA SER A 70 -7.08 -11.60 1.28
C SER A 70 -5.81 -10.93 0.77
N TYR A 71 -5.21 -10.13 1.65
CA TYR A 71 -3.94 -9.46 1.39
C TYR A 71 -2.97 -9.81 2.52
N LYS A 72 -1.86 -10.44 2.17
CA LYS A 72 -0.88 -10.91 3.14
C LYS A 72 0.54 -10.52 2.72
N VAL A 73 1.46 -10.59 3.67
CA VAL A 73 2.88 -10.31 3.42
C VAL A 73 3.40 -11.18 2.28
N GLY A 74 4.10 -10.55 1.33
CA GLY A 74 4.67 -11.22 0.17
C GLY A 74 3.78 -11.26 -1.06
N ASP A 75 2.50 -10.87 -0.94
CA ASP A 75 1.61 -10.86 -2.10
C ASP A 75 2.03 -9.78 -3.09
N ALA A 76 2.04 -10.14 -4.37
CA ALA A 76 2.27 -9.20 -5.46
C ALA A 76 0.96 -8.50 -5.81
N ILE A 77 1.01 -7.16 -5.89
CA ILE A 77 -0.16 -6.34 -6.20
C ILE A 77 0.21 -5.19 -7.11
N GLU A 78 -0.80 -4.59 -7.74
CA GLU A 78 -0.63 -3.36 -8.50
C GLU A 78 -1.22 -2.20 -7.72
N VAL A 79 -0.48 -1.10 -7.64
CA VAL A 79 -0.88 0.09 -6.89
C VAL A 79 -0.66 1.35 -7.71
N LYS A 80 -1.44 2.37 -7.37
CA LYS A 80 -1.35 3.69 -7.97
C LYS A 80 -0.92 4.68 -6.89
N ILE A 81 0.02 5.56 -7.22
CA ILE A 81 0.45 6.62 -6.30
C ILE A 81 -0.60 7.73 -6.33
N ILE A 82 -1.28 7.94 -5.21
CA ILE A 82 -2.37 8.92 -5.10
C ILE A 82 -2.00 10.14 -4.28
N LYS A 83 -1.00 10.05 -3.41
CA LYS A 83 -0.57 11.15 -2.58
C LYS A 83 0.87 10.95 -2.14
N VAL A 84 1.61 12.06 -2.12
CA VAL A 84 2.98 12.09 -1.58
C VAL A 84 3.03 13.21 -0.55
N ASP A 85 3.34 12.86 0.70
CA ASP A 85 3.50 13.81 1.79
C ASP A 85 4.98 13.94 2.13
N ILE A 86 5.62 15.00 1.66
CA ILE A 86 7.05 15.24 1.87
C ILE A 86 7.36 15.48 3.33
N LEU A 87 6.49 16.20 4.04
CA LEU A 87 6.71 16.54 5.45
C LEU A 87 6.69 15.31 6.35
N LYS A 88 5.84 14.34 6.02
CA LYS A 88 5.71 13.09 6.79
C LYS A 88 6.54 11.94 6.21
N TYR A 89 7.21 12.17 5.09
CA TYR A 89 7.93 11.12 4.34
C TYR A 89 7.02 9.91 4.03
N GLN A 90 5.77 10.21 3.65
CA GLN A 90 4.75 9.18 3.44
C GLN A 90 4.24 9.22 2.00
N ILE A 91 4.11 8.04 1.41
CA ILE A 91 3.49 7.85 0.10
C ILE A 91 2.22 7.05 0.31
N ASP A 92 1.09 7.59 -0.16
CA ASP A 92 -0.19 6.91 -0.11
C ASP A 92 -0.48 6.28 -1.45
N LEU A 93 -0.93 5.02 -1.40
CA LEU A 93 -1.20 4.20 -2.56
C LEU A 93 -2.66 3.77 -2.58
N GLU A 94 -3.16 3.50 -3.78
CA GLU A 94 -4.47 2.92 -4.00
C GLU A 94 -4.30 1.60 -4.74
N LEU A 95 -5.04 0.57 -4.32
CA LEU A 95 -5.04 -0.71 -5.00
C LEU A 95 -5.83 -0.61 -6.30
N ILE A 96 -5.27 -1.15 -7.37
CA ILE A 96 -5.94 -1.19 -8.67
C ILE A 96 -6.86 -2.41 -8.77
#